data_338c04f83b466629c667a176de869ef5
#
_entry.id   338c04f83b466629c667a176de869ef5
#
_cell.length_a   1.000
_cell.length_b   1.000
_cell.length_c   1.000
_cell.angle_alpha   90.00
_cell.angle_beta   90.00
_cell.angle_gamma   90.00
#
_symmetry.space_group_name_H-M   'P 1'
#
loop_
_entity.id
_entity.type
_entity.pdbx_description
1 polymer ?
#
loop_
_entity_poly.entity_id
_entity_poly.type
_entity_poly.pdbx_seq_one_letter_code
_entity_poly.pdbx_strand_id
1 'polypeptide(L)'
;MINLIRTNSENKGFIDLVKLLDAELAALDGDEHVFYAQLNKTDTIKHVIVAYENDTPISCGAIREYSPTTMEVKRMYTLPGHRGKGIATKVLNELEKWASELSYQKCILETGWRQPDAIRLYEKNGYSRIPNYGKYAGIANSVCFEKEITG
;
A
#
# COMPACT_ATOMS: atom_id res chain seq x y z
N MET A 1 -4.44 22.02 -3.85
CA MET A 1 -4.45 21.54 -2.47
C MET A 1 -4.71 20.04 -2.44
N ILE A 2 -3.98 19.31 -1.64
CA ILE A 2 -4.14 17.87 -1.53
C ILE A 2 -4.96 17.55 -0.28
N ASN A 3 -6.05 16.80 -0.48
CA ASN A 3 -6.91 16.38 0.62
C ASN A 3 -6.85 14.86 0.75
N LEU A 4 -6.62 14.38 1.96
CA LEU A 4 -6.63 12.96 2.29
C LEU A 4 -7.99 12.60 2.89
N ILE A 5 -8.65 11.60 2.29
CA ILE A 5 -9.98 11.17 2.72
C ILE A 5 -9.89 9.72 3.22
N ARG A 6 -10.43 9.47 4.42
CA ARG A 6 -10.59 8.11 4.95
C ARG A 6 -11.89 7.54 4.40
N THR A 7 -11.82 6.37 3.79
CA THR A 7 -12.96 5.75 3.14
C THR A 7 -12.80 4.21 3.16
N ASN A 8 -13.44 3.53 2.23
CA ASN A 8 -13.33 2.07 2.10
C ASN A 8 -13.18 1.69 0.62
N SER A 9 -13.10 0.38 0.36
CA SER A 9 -12.82 -0.13 -0.99
C SER A 9 -13.93 0.10 -2.01
N GLU A 10 -15.09 0.60 -1.60
CA GLU A 10 -16.18 0.95 -2.52
C GLU A 10 -16.02 2.35 -3.11
N ASN A 11 -15.08 3.14 -2.61
CA ASN A 11 -14.82 4.49 -3.12
C ASN A 11 -14.38 4.44 -4.58
N LYS A 12 -15.05 5.23 -5.43
CA LYS A 12 -14.79 5.21 -6.87
C LYS A 12 -13.36 5.62 -7.22
N GLY A 13 -12.83 6.63 -6.54
CA GLY A 13 -11.46 7.08 -6.77
C GLY A 13 -10.45 5.99 -6.47
N PHE A 14 -10.66 5.25 -5.38
CA PHE A 14 -9.83 4.11 -5.04
C PHE A 14 -9.92 3.03 -6.12
N ILE A 15 -11.13 2.68 -6.54
CA ILE A 15 -11.35 1.66 -7.58
C ILE A 15 -10.61 2.04 -8.86
N ASP A 16 -10.72 3.29 -9.28
CA ASP A 16 -10.06 3.76 -10.50
C ASP A 16 -8.54 3.70 -10.38
N LEU A 17 -7.99 4.11 -9.24
CA LEU A 17 -6.54 4.07 -9.00
C LEU A 17 -6.02 2.64 -8.94
N VAL A 18 -6.77 1.72 -8.33
CA VAL A 18 -6.38 0.31 -8.25
C VAL A 18 -6.32 -0.34 -9.64
N LYS A 19 -7.23 0.03 -10.53
CA LYS A 19 -7.16 -0.45 -11.91
C LYS A 19 -5.87 -0.03 -12.59
N LEU A 20 -5.42 1.20 -12.36
CA LEU A 20 -4.15 1.69 -12.91
C LEU A 20 -2.96 0.99 -12.26
N LEU A 21 -3.03 0.74 -10.96
CA LEU A 21 -2.01 -0.01 -10.25
C LEU A 21 -1.88 -1.43 -10.82
N ASP A 22 -2.99 -2.11 -11.00
CA ASP A 22 -2.98 -3.48 -11.53
C ASP A 22 -2.39 -3.52 -12.94
N ALA A 23 -2.71 -2.53 -13.78
CA ALA A 23 -2.15 -2.44 -15.12
C ALA A 23 -0.64 -2.22 -15.10
N GLU A 24 -0.16 -1.36 -14.18
CA GLU A 24 1.27 -1.10 -14.03
C GLU A 24 2.02 -2.34 -13.52
N LEU A 25 1.43 -3.06 -12.55
CA LEU A 25 2.02 -4.30 -12.04
C LEU A 25 2.04 -5.39 -13.11
N ALA A 26 1.01 -5.48 -13.94
CA ALA A 26 0.99 -6.42 -15.05
C ALA A 26 2.16 -6.19 -16.01
N ALA A 27 2.46 -4.93 -16.30
CA ALA A 27 3.58 -4.57 -17.18
C ALA A 27 4.93 -4.90 -16.55
N LEU A 28 5.05 -4.77 -15.22
CA LEU A 28 6.30 -5.06 -14.51
C LEU A 28 6.52 -6.56 -14.32
N ASP A 29 5.46 -7.28 -13.96
CA ASP A 29 5.57 -8.69 -13.56
C ASP A 29 5.58 -9.66 -14.74
N GLY A 30 5.06 -9.24 -15.89
CA GLY A 30 5.03 -10.11 -17.06
C GLY A 30 4.29 -11.41 -16.78
N ASP A 31 4.97 -12.54 -17.00
CA ASP A 31 4.36 -13.87 -16.81
C ASP A 31 4.00 -14.17 -15.35
N GLU A 32 4.56 -13.46 -14.40
CA GLU A 32 4.26 -13.64 -12.97
C GLU A 32 2.98 -12.92 -12.55
N HIS A 33 2.42 -12.08 -13.41
CA HIS A 33 1.29 -11.21 -13.05
C HIS A 33 0.10 -12.00 -12.52
N VAL A 34 -0.25 -13.10 -13.16
CA VAL A 34 -1.45 -13.88 -12.76
C VAL A 34 -1.28 -14.36 -11.31
N PHE A 35 -0.09 -14.85 -10.95
CA PHE A 35 0.20 -15.29 -9.60
C PHE A 35 0.09 -14.14 -8.59
N TYR A 36 0.75 -13.02 -8.86
CA TYR A 36 0.72 -11.86 -7.97
C TYR A 36 -0.65 -11.22 -7.89
N ALA A 37 -1.42 -11.23 -8.98
CA ALA A 37 -2.79 -10.72 -8.96
C ALA A 37 -3.66 -11.51 -8.00
N GLN A 38 -3.48 -12.83 -7.94
CA GLN A 38 -4.20 -13.67 -6.97
C GLN A 38 -3.81 -13.35 -5.54
N LEU A 39 -2.50 -13.14 -5.30
CA LEU A 39 -2.01 -12.80 -3.96
C LEU A 39 -2.49 -11.43 -3.49
N ASN A 40 -2.66 -10.49 -4.42
CA ASN A 40 -3.03 -9.12 -4.11
C ASN A 40 -4.52 -8.83 -4.28
N LYS A 41 -5.30 -9.84 -4.62
CA LYS A 41 -6.75 -9.68 -4.75
C LYS A 41 -7.34 -9.20 -3.45
N THR A 42 -8.04 -8.08 -3.50
CA THR A 42 -8.72 -7.54 -2.34
C THR A 42 -10.22 -7.61 -2.56
N ASP A 43 -10.93 -8.25 -1.63
CA ASP A 43 -12.39 -8.28 -1.70
C ASP A 43 -12.93 -6.98 -1.10
N THR A 44 -13.04 -6.92 0.21
CA THR A 44 -13.51 -5.73 0.88
C THR A 44 -12.44 -5.24 1.85
N ILE A 45 -12.05 -3.98 1.70
CA ILE A 45 -11.14 -3.33 2.64
C ILE A 45 -11.90 -2.18 3.30
N LYS A 46 -11.92 -2.17 4.62
CA LYS A 46 -12.68 -1.17 5.39
C LYS A 46 -11.92 0.13 5.58
N HIS A 47 -10.59 0.13 5.44
CA HIS A 47 -9.76 1.26 5.79
C HIS A 47 -8.88 1.64 4.60
N VAL A 48 -9.33 2.63 3.86
CA VAL A 48 -8.69 3.11 2.63
C VAL A 48 -8.49 4.62 2.74
N ILE A 49 -7.34 5.10 2.30
CA ILE A 49 -7.07 6.52 2.15
C ILE A 49 -6.99 6.83 0.67
N VAL A 50 -7.67 7.89 0.24
CA VAL A 50 -7.52 8.43 -1.11
C VAL A 50 -7.11 9.89 -0.99
N ALA A 51 -6.07 10.25 -1.74
CA ALA A 51 -5.61 11.63 -1.83
C ALA A 51 -6.19 12.26 -3.08
N TYR A 52 -6.82 13.41 -2.93
CA TYR A 52 -7.40 14.17 -4.02
C TYR A 52 -6.65 15.48 -4.21
N GLU A 53 -6.38 15.83 -5.45
CA GLU A 53 -5.95 17.18 -5.80
C GLU A 53 -7.17 17.83 -6.46
N ASN A 54 -7.74 18.81 -5.76
CA ASN A 54 -9.07 19.31 -6.07
C ASN A 54 -10.05 18.14 -6.04
N ASP A 55 -10.70 17.78 -7.12
CA ASP A 55 -11.64 16.66 -7.14
C ASP A 55 -11.08 15.41 -7.85
N THR A 56 -9.78 15.41 -8.15
CA THR A 56 -9.13 14.32 -8.89
C THR A 56 -8.40 13.39 -7.93
N PRO A 57 -8.70 12.08 -7.91
CA PRO A 57 -7.93 11.13 -7.11
C PRO A 57 -6.55 10.94 -7.72
N ILE A 58 -5.50 11.13 -6.92
CA ILE A 58 -4.12 11.08 -7.40
C ILE A 58 -3.27 10.05 -6.69
N SER A 59 -3.69 9.57 -5.52
CA SER A 59 -2.93 8.59 -4.76
C SER A 59 -3.86 7.84 -3.81
N CYS A 60 -3.50 6.63 -3.45
CA CYS A 60 -4.28 5.84 -2.52
C CYS A 60 -3.41 4.84 -1.77
N GLY A 61 -3.99 4.28 -0.72
CA GLY A 61 -3.43 3.18 0.02
C GLY A 61 -4.49 2.59 0.93
N ALA A 62 -4.25 1.41 1.44
CA ALA A 62 -5.20 0.70 2.28
C ALA A 62 -4.47 -0.06 3.37
N ILE A 63 -5.18 -0.34 4.46
CA ILE A 63 -4.70 -1.24 5.51
C ILE A 63 -5.79 -2.25 5.79
N ARG A 64 -5.37 -3.48 6.09
CA ARG A 64 -6.30 -4.51 6.55
C ARG A 64 -5.62 -5.35 7.63
N GLU A 65 -6.43 -5.92 8.52
CA GLU A 65 -5.89 -6.69 9.62
C GLU A 65 -5.16 -7.94 9.12
N TYR A 66 -3.92 -8.09 9.56
CA TYR A 66 -3.15 -9.31 9.37
C TYR A 66 -3.21 -10.21 10.60
N SER A 67 -3.12 -9.58 11.78
CA SER A 67 -3.26 -10.25 13.08
C SER A 67 -3.87 -9.25 14.06
N PRO A 68 -4.22 -9.68 15.28
CA PRO A 68 -4.81 -8.75 16.27
C PRO A 68 -3.96 -7.52 16.59
N THR A 69 -2.64 -7.58 16.33
CA THR A 69 -1.72 -6.47 16.64
C THR A 69 -1.14 -5.81 15.41
N THR A 70 -1.42 -6.33 14.21
CA THR A 70 -0.70 -5.93 12.99
C THR A 70 -1.65 -5.66 11.84
N MET A 71 -1.49 -4.48 11.23
CA MET A 71 -2.16 -4.14 9.98
C MET A 71 -1.22 -4.37 8.81
N GLU A 72 -1.76 -4.83 7.68
CA GLU A 72 -1.00 -4.95 6.44
C GLU A 72 -1.34 -3.78 5.52
N VAL A 73 -0.31 -3.05 5.08
CA VAL A 73 -0.46 -1.97 4.10
C VAL A 73 -0.59 -2.59 2.71
N LYS A 74 -1.60 -2.16 1.97
CA LYS A 74 -1.89 -2.69 0.63
C LYS A 74 -2.30 -1.57 -0.31
N ARG A 75 -2.17 -1.83 -1.61
CA ARG A 75 -2.71 -0.97 -2.67
C ARG A 75 -2.19 0.46 -2.65
N MET A 76 -0.92 0.64 -2.26
CA MET A 76 -0.26 1.94 -2.36
C MET A 76 -0.01 2.28 -3.81
N TYR A 77 -0.53 3.41 -4.25
CA TYR A 77 -0.36 3.86 -5.63
C TYR A 77 -0.42 5.38 -5.72
N THR A 78 0.41 5.95 -6.57
CA THR A 78 0.40 7.39 -6.88
C THR A 78 0.51 7.53 -8.39
N LEU A 79 -0.33 8.37 -8.99
CA LEU A 79 -0.29 8.64 -10.43
C LEU A 79 1.11 9.10 -10.84
N PRO A 80 1.63 8.66 -12.01
CA PRO A 80 2.99 8.99 -12.42
C PRO A 80 3.31 10.50 -12.41
N GLY A 81 2.39 11.34 -12.82
CA GLY A 81 2.61 12.78 -12.84
C GLY A 81 2.67 13.44 -11.47
N HIS A 82 2.37 12.69 -10.41
CA HIS A 82 2.32 13.20 -9.03
C HIS A 82 3.35 12.53 -8.13
N ARG A 83 4.24 11.72 -8.68
CA ARG A 83 5.30 11.06 -7.92
C ARG A 83 6.44 12.03 -7.63
N GLY A 84 7.21 11.73 -6.56
CA GLY A 84 8.34 12.56 -6.16
C GLY A 84 7.97 13.84 -5.43
N LYS A 85 6.72 13.98 -5.00
CA LYS A 85 6.23 15.18 -4.31
C LYS A 85 5.83 14.91 -2.86
N GLY A 86 6.11 13.71 -2.34
CA GLY A 86 5.80 13.35 -0.97
C GLY A 86 4.35 12.94 -0.72
N ILE A 87 3.55 12.75 -1.75
CA ILE A 87 2.12 12.41 -1.60
C ILE A 87 1.98 10.98 -1.06
N ALA A 88 2.75 10.03 -1.58
CA ALA A 88 2.74 8.65 -1.09
C ALA A 88 3.10 8.59 0.39
N THR A 89 4.07 9.38 0.83
CA THR A 89 4.45 9.48 2.24
C THR A 89 3.29 9.97 3.08
N LYS A 90 2.54 10.97 2.61
CA LYS A 90 1.37 11.48 3.33
C LYS A 90 0.29 10.41 3.46
N VAL A 91 0.02 9.66 2.40
CA VAL A 91 -0.94 8.56 2.44
C VAL A 91 -0.49 7.50 3.44
N LEU A 92 0.77 7.09 3.36
CA LEU A 92 1.32 6.07 4.25
C LEU A 92 1.25 6.50 5.71
N ASN A 93 1.64 7.75 6.01
CA ASN A 93 1.58 8.27 7.37
C ASN A 93 0.16 8.32 7.91
N GLU A 94 -0.81 8.67 7.08
CA GLU A 94 -2.20 8.69 7.51
C GLU A 94 -2.74 7.28 7.77
N LEU A 95 -2.32 6.29 6.97
CA LEU A 95 -2.66 4.90 7.22
C LEU A 95 -2.08 4.42 8.56
N GLU A 96 -0.82 4.76 8.84
CA GLU A 96 -0.18 4.40 10.10
C GLU A 96 -0.87 5.03 11.29
N LYS A 97 -1.25 6.30 11.17
CA LYS A 97 -1.99 7.01 12.19
C LYS A 97 -3.34 6.34 12.46
N TRP A 98 -4.04 5.99 11.40
CA TRP A 98 -5.34 5.32 11.50
C TRP A 98 -5.19 3.94 12.19
N ALA A 99 -4.18 3.16 11.78
CA ALA A 99 -3.90 1.87 12.43
C ALA A 99 -3.61 2.04 13.93
N SER A 100 -2.84 3.05 14.29
CA SER A 100 -2.54 3.36 15.70
C SER A 100 -3.81 3.74 16.46
N GLU A 101 -4.68 4.54 15.86
CA GLU A 101 -5.97 4.90 16.47
C GLU A 101 -6.84 3.68 16.71
N LEU A 102 -6.71 2.65 15.87
CA LEU A 102 -7.45 1.39 16.01
C LEU A 102 -6.74 0.39 16.94
N SER A 103 -5.68 0.84 17.63
CA SER A 103 -4.93 0.07 18.63
C SER A 103 -4.04 -1.02 18.05
N TYR A 104 -3.69 -0.94 16.78
CA TYR A 104 -2.68 -1.83 16.20
C TYR A 104 -1.28 -1.32 16.57
N GLN A 105 -0.34 -2.24 16.68
CA GLN A 105 1.01 -1.94 17.16
C GLN A 105 2.02 -1.80 16.04
N LYS A 106 1.77 -2.43 14.89
CA LYS A 106 2.69 -2.35 13.78
C LYS A 106 1.99 -2.51 12.44
N CYS A 107 2.68 -2.04 11.41
CA CYS A 107 2.29 -2.24 10.01
C CYS A 107 3.32 -3.12 9.33
N ILE A 108 2.84 -4.03 8.50
CA ILE A 108 3.68 -4.86 7.61
C ILE A 108 3.24 -4.62 6.18
N LEU A 109 4.10 -4.95 5.24
CA LEU A 109 3.76 -4.86 3.83
C LEU A 109 4.69 -5.72 2.99
N GLU A 110 4.23 -6.01 1.77
CA GLU A 110 5.04 -6.69 0.76
C GLU A 110 5.05 -5.83 -0.50
N THR A 111 6.20 -5.76 -1.16
CA THR A 111 6.33 -5.16 -2.48
C THR A 111 7.20 -6.06 -3.35
N GLY A 112 7.22 -5.82 -4.66
CA GLY A 112 8.03 -6.60 -5.58
C GLY A 112 9.45 -6.05 -5.69
N TRP A 113 10.42 -6.93 -5.91
CA TRP A 113 11.81 -6.52 -6.08
C TRP A 113 12.01 -5.60 -7.30
N ARG A 114 11.07 -5.63 -8.27
CA ARG A 114 11.10 -4.78 -9.47
C ARG A 114 10.56 -3.38 -9.23
N GLN A 115 10.26 -3.03 -7.98
CA GLN A 115 9.71 -1.73 -7.62
C GLN A 115 10.68 -0.96 -6.71
N PRO A 116 11.84 -0.52 -7.25
CA PRO A 116 12.85 0.15 -6.42
C PRO A 116 12.35 1.44 -5.77
N ASP A 117 11.43 2.15 -6.41
CA ASP A 117 10.87 3.38 -5.84
C ASP A 117 10.01 3.08 -4.62
N ALA A 118 9.24 2.00 -4.66
CA ALA A 118 8.45 1.57 -3.51
C ALA A 118 9.36 1.14 -2.36
N ILE A 119 10.40 0.36 -2.65
CA ILE A 119 11.37 -0.07 -1.65
C ILE A 119 11.99 1.15 -0.96
N ARG A 120 12.43 2.15 -1.73
CA ARG A 120 13.01 3.37 -1.17
C ARG A 120 12.00 4.13 -0.33
N LEU A 121 10.74 4.20 -0.76
CA LEU A 121 9.68 4.86 0.00
C LEU A 121 9.54 4.26 1.40
N TYR A 122 9.48 2.94 1.48
CA TYR A 122 9.28 2.28 2.76
C TYR A 122 10.51 2.40 3.65
N GLU A 123 11.70 2.21 3.10
CA GLU A 123 12.94 2.39 3.87
C GLU A 123 13.06 3.82 4.41
N LYS A 124 12.76 4.81 3.58
CA LYS A 124 12.80 6.21 3.98
C LYS A 124 11.82 6.53 5.11
N ASN A 125 10.70 5.82 5.16
CA ASN A 125 9.67 6.05 6.15
C ASN A 125 9.81 5.15 7.38
N GLY A 126 10.96 4.53 7.58
CA GLY A 126 11.27 3.82 8.81
C GLY A 126 10.90 2.34 8.81
N TYR A 127 10.57 1.79 7.67
CA TYR A 127 10.29 0.35 7.57
C TYR A 127 11.60 -0.42 7.51
N SER A 128 11.65 -1.55 8.21
CA SER A 128 12.80 -2.46 8.22
C SER A 128 12.44 -3.73 7.46
N ARG A 129 13.42 -4.25 6.72
CA ARG A 129 13.22 -5.46 5.94
C ARG A 129 13.11 -6.67 6.87
N ILE A 130 12.14 -7.54 6.59
CA ILE A 130 11.90 -8.77 7.35
C ILE A 130 11.84 -9.96 6.40
N PRO A 131 11.96 -11.20 6.92
CA PRO A 131 11.70 -12.40 6.11
C PRO A 131 10.29 -12.35 5.53
N ASN A 132 10.11 -12.94 4.35
CA ASN A 132 8.79 -12.97 3.72
C ASN A 132 7.79 -13.70 4.62
N TYR A 133 6.61 -13.12 4.76
CA TYR A 133 5.59 -13.63 5.68
C TYR A 133 4.37 -14.16 4.94
N GLY A 134 3.56 -14.95 5.66
CA GLY A 134 2.27 -15.45 5.18
C GLY A 134 2.38 -16.13 3.82
N LYS A 135 1.53 -15.75 2.90
CA LYS A 135 1.50 -16.31 1.55
C LYS A 135 2.70 -15.90 0.69
N TYR A 136 3.52 -14.97 1.16
CA TYR A 136 4.73 -14.55 0.47
C TYR A 136 5.96 -15.36 0.88
N ALA A 137 5.85 -16.18 1.92
CA ALA A 137 6.95 -17.03 2.38
C ALA A 137 7.43 -17.94 1.24
N GLY A 138 8.73 -17.92 0.98
CA GLY A 138 9.31 -18.71 -0.11
C GLY A 138 9.17 -18.07 -1.50
N ILE A 139 8.57 -16.92 -1.63
CA ILE A 139 8.45 -16.20 -2.91
C ILE A 139 9.65 -15.28 -3.07
N ALA A 140 10.62 -15.70 -3.91
CA ALA A 140 11.91 -15.02 -4.02
C ALA A 140 11.81 -13.56 -4.45
N ASN A 141 10.79 -13.22 -5.25
CA ASN A 141 10.64 -11.87 -5.79
C ASN A 141 9.88 -10.92 -4.86
N SER A 142 9.39 -11.41 -3.75
CA SER A 142 8.70 -10.58 -2.75
C SER A 142 9.69 -10.00 -1.76
N VAL A 143 9.48 -8.75 -1.39
CA VAL A 143 10.28 -8.02 -0.40
C VAL A 143 9.32 -7.53 0.67
N CYS A 144 9.54 -7.94 1.90
CA CYS A 144 8.64 -7.64 3.02
C CYS A 144 9.29 -6.70 4.03
N PHE A 145 8.46 -5.85 4.62
CA PHE A 145 8.90 -4.84 5.57
C PHE A 145 7.95 -4.76 6.76
N GLU A 146 8.45 -4.22 7.86
CA GLU A 146 7.62 -3.89 9.03
C GLU A 146 8.05 -2.57 9.65
N LYS A 147 7.10 -1.95 10.36
CA LYS A 147 7.37 -0.75 11.14
C LYS A 147 6.47 -0.77 12.37
N GLU A 148 7.05 -0.50 13.55
CA GLU A 148 6.26 -0.28 14.75
C GLU A 148 5.65 1.12 14.70
N ILE A 149 4.37 1.22 15.01
CA ILE A 149 3.62 2.48 14.90
C ILE A 149 3.11 3.00 16.24
N THR A 150 3.27 2.22 17.30
CA THR A 150 2.99 2.70 18.65
C THR A 150 4.24 3.33 19.22
N GLY A 151 4.12 4.54 19.63
CA GLY A 151 5.25 5.26 20.20
C GLY A 151 5.04 5.64 21.61
#